data_eb4d80683cb989c70c12f873638a0051
#
_entry.id   eb4d80683cb989c70c12f873638a0051
#
_cell.length_a   1.000
_cell.length_b   1.000
_cell.length_c   1.000
_cell.angle_alpha   90.00
_cell.angle_beta   90.00
_cell.angle_gamma   90.00
#
_symmetry.space_group_name_H-M   'P 1'
#
loop_
_entity.id
_entity.type
_entity.pdbx_description
1 polymer ?
#
loop_
_entity_poly.entity_id
_entity_poly.type
_entity_poly.pdbx_seq_one_letter_code
_entity_poly.pdbx_strand_id
1 'polypeptide(L)'
;MCNLYRQRSGPQAIMDMAKAMRSTVGNLAPGDIYPDYPAPIVRTDANGVRDLALARWGMPSSKKLIFDNATKRAEKLRAKGGEVDFQKILEFEPDSGTTNVRNTSSSHWRPHLSPASRCLVPFTAFSEPGRDAAGKYRPIWFKLAGDDPDPLAFFAGIHLQGHTGVRKIKAGMETIDVFAFLTTEPNAEVGAVHPKAMPVILTQPDEIEMWMNEPWEIAKELQRPLPDAALTFI
;
A
#
# COMPACT_ATOMS: atom_id res chain seq x y z
N MET A 1 -6.08 -9.98 -2.67
CA MET A 1 -5.12 -8.86 -2.50
C MET A 1 -5.44 -8.19 -1.19
N CYS A 2 -4.42 -7.96 -0.37
CA CYS A 2 -4.56 -7.31 0.93
C CYS A 2 -5.19 -5.92 0.77
N ASN A 3 -6.30 -5.66 1.46
CA ASN A 3 -6.98 -4.37 1.54
C ASN A 3 -7.46 -4.05 2.95
N LEU A 4 -6.81 -4.68 3.92
CA LEU A 4 -6.99 -4.41 5.33
C LEU A 4 -5.74 -4.89 6.08
N TYR A 5 -5.06 -4.00 6.77
CA TYR A 5 -3.96 -4.36 7.66
C TYR A 5 -4.05 -3.60 8.97
N ARG A 6 -3.31 -4.05 9.97
CA ARG A 6 -3.32 -3.52 11.33
C ARG A 6 -1.94 -2.97 11.69
N GLN A 7 -1.93 -1.82 12.34
CA GLN A 7 -0.73 -1.21 12.87
C GLN A 7 -0.99 -0.83 14.35
N ARG A 8 -0.17 -1.38 15.26
CA ARG A 8 -0.29 -1.15 16.71
C ARG A 8 0.99 -0.62 17.36
N SER A 9 2.10 -0.64 16.65
CA SER A 9 3.38 -0.16 17.18
C SER A 9 3.40 1.35 17.35
N GLY A 10 4.03 1.82 18.42
CA GLY A 10 4.24 3.24 18.63
C GLY A 10 5.25 3.84 17.65
N PRO A 11 5.27 5.18 17.47
CA PRO A 11 6.20 5.85 16.56
C PRO A 11 7.67 5.51 16.83
N GLN A 12 8.07 5.41 18.11
CA GLN A 12 9.46 5.13 18.48
C GLN A 12 9.91 3.75 17.99
N ALA A 13 9.10 2.70 18.20
CA ALA A 13 9.43 1.34 17.76
C ALA A 13 9.58 1.28 16.22
N ILE A 14 8.72 1.99 15.49
CA ILE A 14 8.81 2.08 14.02
C ILE A 14 10.12 2.78 13.62
N MET A 15 10.43 3.91 14.25
CA MET A 15 11.64 4.68 13.96
C MET A 15 12.91 3.89 14.25
N ASP A 16 12.96 3.21 15.40
CA ASP A 16 14.13 2.40 15.80
C ASP A 16 14.38 1.27 14.79
N MET A 17 13.35 0.52 14.44
CA MET A 17 13.47 -0.60 13.50
C MET A 17 13.81 -0.14 12.07
N ALA A 18 13.25 0.99 11.64
CA ALA A 18 13.48 1.56 10.30
C ALA A 18 14.71 2.48 10.23
N LYS A 19 15.40 2.73 11.36
CA LYS A 19 16.48 3.73 11.49
C LYS A 19 16.03 5.12 10.98
N ALA A 20 14.80 5.52 11.31
CA ALA A 20 14.30 6.84 10.98
C ALA A 20 14.77 7.86 12.03
N MET A 21 15.27 8.99 11.56
CA MET A 21 15.87 10.02 12.42
C MET A 21 14.89 11.13 12.81
N ARG A 22 13.74 11.17 12.16
CA ARG A 22 12.74 12.23 12.33
C ARG A 22 11.33 11.67 12.20
N SER A 23 10.39 12.29 12.91
CA SER A 23 8.97 12.01 12.76
C SER A 23 8.23 13.32 12.52
N THR A 24 7.39 13.35 11.51
CA THR A 24 6.37 14.39 11.30
C THR A 24 4.99 13.94 11.81
N VAL A 25 4.94 12.74 12.38
CA VAL A 25 3.72 12.14 12.93
C VAL A 25 3.72 12.32 14.44
N GLY A 26 2.61 12.82 14.99
CA GLY A 26 2.38 12.86 16.43
C GLY A 26 2.05 11.47 16.99
N ASN A 27 1.04 11.40 17.85
CA ASN A 27 0.57 10.12 18.37
C ASN A 27 -0.07 9.28 17.25
N LEU A 28 0.44 8.07 17.04
CA LEU A 28 -0.20 7.07 16.19
C LEU A 28 -1.25 6.32 17.02
N ALA A 29 -2.50 6.46 16.67
CA ALA A 29 -3.54 5.61 17.23
C ALA A 29 -3.39 4.19 16.65
N PRO A 30 -3.29 3.13 17.48
CA PRO A 30 -3.36 1.76 17.01
C PRO A 30 -4.66 1.51 16.27
N GLY A 31 -4.62 0.79 15.16
CA GLY A 31 -5.86 0.53 14.44
C GLY A 31 -5.73 -0.27 13.16
N ASP A 32 -6.88 -0.55 12.61
CA ASP A 32 -7.04 -1.21 11.32
C ASP A 32 -7.06 -0.16 10.21
N ILE A 33 -6.28 -0.38 9.17
CA ILE A 33 -6.05 0.55 8.06
C ILE A 33 -6.70 0.00 6.81
N TYR A 34 -7.57 0.81 6.22
CA TYR A 34 -8.32 0.51 5.00
C TYR A 34 -7.78 1.33 3.81
N PRO A 35 -8.08 0.91 2.56
CA PRO A 35 -7.78 1.72 1.39
C PRO A 35 -8.30 3.16 1.52
N ASP A 36 -7.52 4.12 1.02
CA ASP A 36 -7.78 5.56 1.11
C ASP A 36 -7.69 6.16 2.54
N TYR A 37 -7.25 5.38 3.55
CA TYR A 37 -6.96 5.90 4.89
C TYR A 37 -5.52 6.39 4.99
N PRO A 38 -5.28 7.46 5.79
CA PRO A 38 -3.93 7.86 6.15
C PRO A 38 -3.29 6.80 7.05
N ALA A 39 -2.03 6.50 6.78
CA ALA A 39 -1.25 5.54 7.56
C ALA A 39 0.22 5.97 7.64
N PRO A 40 0.96 5.52 8.67
CA PRO A 40 2.39 5.80 8.78
C PRO A 40 3.17 5.08 7.68
N ILE A 41 4.15 5.78 7.14
CA ILE A 41 5.21 5.24 6.28
C ILE A 41 6.55 5.80 6.72
N VAL A 42 7.63 5.04 6.54
CA VAL A 42 8.98 5.58 6.63
C VAL A 42 9.52 5.76 5.21
N ARG A 43 9.93 6.98 4.89
CA ARG A 43 10.47 7.36 3.59
C ARG A 43 11.79 8.10 3.75
N THR A 44 12.54 8.26 2.67
CA THR A 44 13.74 9.10 2.63
C THR A 44 13.40 10.44 2.00
N ASP A 45 13.73 11.54 2.69
CA ASP A 45 13.51 12.90 2.17
C ASP A 45 14.58 13.29 1.14
N ALA A 46 14.45 14.49 0.57
CA ALA A 46 15.39 15.02 -0.43
C ALA A 46 16.84 15.20 0.09
N ASN A 47 17.04 15.21 1.41
CA ASN A 47 18.35 15.32 2.06
C ASN A 47 18.93 13.95 2.44
N GLY A 48 18.29 12.85 2.07
CA GLY A 48 18.72 11.50 2.43
C GLY A 48 18.35 11.09 3.87
N VAL A 49 17.51 11.86 4.54
CA VAL A 49 17.10 11.57 5.92
C VAL A 49 15.81 10.74 5.92
N ARG A 50 15.81 9.62 6.63
CA ARG A 50 14.58 8.84 6.84
C ARG A 50 13.66 9.55 7.82
N ASP A 51 12.41 9.75 7.43
CA ASP A 51 11.37 10.31 8.26
C ASP A 51 10.12 9.41 8.32
N LEU A 52 9.52 9.36 9.51
CA LEU A 52 8.20 8.78 9.72
C LEU A 52 7.16 9.84 9.38
N ALA A 53 6.34 9.57 8.38
CA ALA A 53 5.33 10.49 7.85
C ALA A 53 3.98 9.80 7.67
N LEU A 54 2.90 10.56 7.47
CA LEU A 54 1.61 10.03 7.06
C LEU A 54 1.46 10.15 5.53
N ALA A 55 0.93 9.09 4.93
CA ALA A 55 0.48 9.10 3.54
C ALA A 55 -0.83 8.33 3.42
N ARG A 56 -1.61 8.57 2.37
CA ARG A 56 -2.89 7.88 2.15
C ARG A 56 -2.66 6.62 1.32
N TRP A 57 -3.23 5.50 1.74
CA TRP A 57 -3.05 4.21 1.07
C TRP A 57 -3.82 4.14 -0.25
N GLY A 58 -3.11 4.23 -1.36
CA GLY A 58 -3.64 4.17 -2.73
C GLY A 58 -2.86 5.08 -3.68
N MET A 59 -1.85 4.53 -4.37
CA MET A 59 -1.11 5.21 -5.43
C MET A 59 -2.02 5.53 -6.62
N PRO A 60 -1.73 6.56 -7.42
CA PRO A 60 -2.54 6.91 -8.58
C PRO A 60 -2.68 5.73 -9.55
N SER A 61 -3.88 5.55 -10.05
CA SER A 61 -4.16 4.58 -11.12
C SER A 61 -3.58 5.05 -12.45
N SER A 62 -3.42 4.14 -13.41
CA SER A 62 -2.91 4.52 -14.73
C SER A 62 -3.85 5.49 -15.44
N LYS A 63 -3.28 6.41 -16.23
CA LYS A 63 -4.07 7.36 -17.05
C LYS A 63 -5.10 6.64 -17.93
N LYS A 64 -4.73 5.44 -18.43
CA LYS A 64 -5.65 4.63 -19.22
C LYS A 64 -6.87 4.21 -18.40
N LEU A 65 -6.68 3.73 -17.17
CA LEU A 65 -7.78 3.30 -16.30
C LEU A 65 -8.71 4.48 -15.96
N ILE A 66 -8.15 5.64 -15.66
CA ILE A 66 -8.92 6.86 -15.38
C ILE A 66 -9.74 7.26 -16.62
N PHE A 67 -9.12 7.25 -17.81
CA PHE A 67 -9.82 7.55 -19.05
C PHE A 67 -10.96 6.55 -19.35
N ASP A 68 -10.70 5.26 -19.17
CA ASP A 68 -11.71 4.20 -19.38
C ASP A 68 -12.90 4.36 -18.39
N ASN A 69 -12.63 4.75 -17.15
CA ASN A 69 -13.66 5.02 -16.14
C ASN A 69 -14.48 6.27 -16.48
N ALA A 70 -13.82 7.36 -16.87
CA ALA A 70 -14.47 8.59 -17.31
C ALA A 70 -15.35 8.34 -18.54
N THR A 71 -14.89 7.53 -19.50
CA THR A 71 -15.65 7.14 -20.68
C THR A 71 -16.94 6.40 -20.28
N LYS A 72 -16.83 5.38 -19.43
CA LYS A 72 -18.02 4.64 -18.93
C LYS A 72 -18.99 5.54 -18.18
N ARG A 73 -18.48 6.50 -17.41
CA ARG A 73 -19.30 7.48 -16.71
C ARG A 73 -20.04 8.40 -17.70
N ALA A 74 -19.35 8.91 -18.71
CA ALA A 74 -19.92 9.75 -19.76
C ALA A 74 -21.01 9.03 -20.53
N GLU A 75 -20.78 7.78 -20.92
CA GLU A 75 -21.79 6.94 -21.61
C GLU A 75 -23.06 6.74 -20.75
N LYS A 76 -22.86 6.45 -19.45
CA LYS A 76 -23.96 6.28 -18.50
C LYS A 76 -24.80 7.57 -18.32
N LEU A 77 -24.15 8.74 -18.35
CA LEU A 77 -24.84 10.03 -18.27
C LEU A 77 -25.63 10.34 -19.58
N ARG A 78 -25.01 10.09 -20.75
CA ARG A 78 -25.69 10.24 -22.05
C ARG A 78 -26.93 9.34 -22.18
N ALA A 79 -26.81 8.09 -21.72
CA ALA A 79 -27.94 7.14 -21.74
C ALA A 79 -29.14 7.60 -20.87
N LYS A 80 -28.91 8.53 -19.92
CA LYS A 80 -29.94 9.16 -19.09
C LYS A 80 -30.44 10.48 -19.66
N GLY A 81 -30.04 10.85 -20.90
CA GLY A 81 -30.48 12.08 -21.58
C GLY A 81 -29.76 13.35 -21.12
N GLY A 82 -28.67 13.24 -20.39
CA GLY A 82 -27.87 14.39 -19.95
C GLY A 82 -26.85 14.87 -21.00
N GLU A 83 -26.65 16.18 -21.10
CA GLU A 83 -25.47 16.72 -21.78
C GLU A 83 -24.19 16.35 -21.03
N VAL A 84 -23.14 16.03 -21.78
CA VAL A 84 -21.90 15.50 -21.22
C VAL A 84 -20.68 16.28 -21.71
N ASP A 85 -20.09 17.05 -20.81
CA ASP A 85 -18.75 17.61 -20.99
C ASP A 85 -17.73 16.54 -20.56
N PHE A 86 -17.16 15.85 -21.55
CA PHE A 86 -16.21 14.76 -21.30
C PHE A 86 -14.91 15.25 -20.64
N GLN A 87 -14.44 16.46 -20.99
CA GLN A 87 -13.21 17.01 -20.41
C GLN A 87 -13.38 17.24 -18.90
N LYS A 88 -14.51 17.81 -18.52
CA LYS A 88 -14.85 18.03 -17.11
C LYS A 88 -15.03 16.71 -16.35
N ILE A 89 -15.63 15.69 -16.99
CA ILE A 89 -15.75 14.37 -16.37
C ILE A 89 -14.36 13.76 -16.16
N LEU A 90 -13.46 13.83 -17.15
CA LEU A 90 -12.11 13.29 -17.06
C LEU A 90 -11.27 14.01 -15.99
N GLU A 91 -11.37 15.34 -15.92
CA GLU A 91 -10.66 16.16 -14.92
C GLU A 91 -11.08 15.80 -13.49
N PHE A 92 -12.37 15.52 -13.26
CA PHE A 92 -12.93 15.20 -11.95
C PHE A 92 -13.26 13.72 -11.77
N GLU A 93 -12.71 12.83 -12.62
CA GLU A 93 -12.91 11.39 -12.47
C GLU A 93 -12.23 10.89 -11.18
N PRO A 94 -12.99 10.32 -10.23
CA PRO A 94 -12.42 9.86 -8.99
C PRO A 94 -11.52 8.64 -9.19
N ASP A 95 -10.37 8.69 -8.58
CA ASP A 95 -9.42 7.59 -8.51
C ASP A 95 -9.38 7.01 -7.10
N SER A 96 -9.92 5.81 -6.91
CA SER A 96 -9.83 5.09 -5.63
C SER A 96 -8.40 4.68 -5.25
N GLY A 97 -7.48 4.77 -6.20
CA GLY A 97 -6.08 4.42 -6.05
C GLY A 97 -5.79 2.93 -6.15
N THR A 98 -4.53 2.64 -6.43
CA THR A 98 -3.98 1.28 -6.45
C THR A 98 -3.26 1.01 -5.13
N THR A 99 -3.77 0.08 -4.36
CA THR A 99 -3.24 -0.26 -3.02
C THR A 99 -2.12 -1.30 -3.06
N ASN A 100 -2.11 -2.15 -4.10
CA ASN A 100 -1.20 -3.28 -4.23
C ASN A 100 -0.56 -3.29 -5.62
N VAL A 101 0.77 -3.40 -5.68
CA VAL A 101 1.54 -3.38 -6.92
C VAL A 101 2.21 -4.73 -7.13
N ARG A 102 1.79 -5.49 -8.16
CA ARG A 102 2.36 -6.79 -8.52
C ARG A 102 3.34 -6.68 -9.69
N ASN A 103 2.91 -6.04 -10.76
CA ASN A 103 3.70 -5.95 -11.99
C ASN A 103 4.63 -4.74 -11.97
N THR A 104 5.79 -4.90 -11.37
CA THR A 104 6.82 -3.85 -11.28
C THR A 104 7.53 -3.58 -12.63
N SER A 105 7.36 -4.43 -13.63
CA SER A 105 7.88 -4.17 -14.99
C SER A 105 7.00 -3.20 -15.81
N SER A 106 5.79 -2.90 -15.33
CA SER A 106 4.89 -1.95 -15.96
C SER A 106 5.51 -0.56 -16.08
N SER A 107 5.36 0.09 -17.23
CA SER A 107 5.80 1.47 -17.44
C SER A 107 5.17 2.47 -16.47
N HIS A 108 3.99 2.14 -15.93
CA HIS A 108 3.32 2.93 -14.91
C HIS A 108 4.07 2.91 -13.56
N TRP A 109 4.62 1.75 -13.15
CA TRP A 109 5.25 1.60 -11.83
C TRP A 109 6.76 1.84 -11.83
N ARG A 110 7.46 1.60 -12.95
CA ARG A 110 8.91 1.78 -13.02
C ARG A 110 9.44 3.12 -12.50
N PRO A 111 8.80 4.27 -12.74
CA PRO A 111 9.26 5.54 -12.19
C PRO A 111 9.25 5.63 -10.66
N HIS A 112 8.47 4.76 -9.99
CA HIS A 112 8.31 4.74 -8.53
C HIS A 112 9.18 3.68 -7.83
N LEU A 113 10.11 3.04 -8.55
CA LEU A 113 10.95 1.96 -8.00
C LEU A 113 12.35 2.42 -7.58
N SER A 114 12.68 3.70 -7.75
CA SER A 114 13.95 4.27 -7.26
C SER A 114 13.94 4.41 -5.73
N PRO A 115 15.10 4.43 -5.05
CA PRO A 115 15.18 4.63 -3.60
C PRO A 115 14.38 5.84 -3.10
N ALA A 116 14.39 6.94 -3.86
CA ALA A 116 13.64 8.16 -3.51
C ALA A 116 12.11 8.01 -3.50
N SER A 117 11.59 6.97 -4.16
CA SER A 117 10.15 6.69 -4.23
C SER A 117 9.75 5.45 -3.42
N ARG A 118 10.71 4.78 -2.77
CA ARG A 118 10.41 3.63 -1.91
C ARG A 118 10.15 4.05 -0.47
N CYS A 119 9.34 3.27 0.21
CA CYS A 119 9.05 3.48 1.63
C CYS A 119 8.87 2.14 2.33
N LEU A 120 8.85 2.19 3.66
CA LEU A 120 8.48 1.08 4.53
C LEU A 120 7.09 1.36 5.09
N VAL A 121 6.20 0.39 5.01
CA VAL A 121 4.85 0.49 5.56
C VAL A 121 4.76 -0.40 6.79
N PRO A 122 4.76 0.16 8.03
CA PRO A 122 4.75 -0.63 9.25
C PRO A 122 3.41 -1.33 9.42
N PHE A 123 3.45 -2.59 9.85
CA PHE A 123 2.27 -3.37 10.19
C PHE A 123 2.57 -4.34 11.33
N THR A 124 1.51 -4.78 12.03
CA THR A 124 1.57 -5.86 13.02
C THR A 124 0.75 -7.08 12.62
N ALA A 125 -0.24 -6.90 11.75
CA ALA A 125 -1.02 -7.97 11.13
C ALA A 125 -1.62 -7.49 9.81
N PHE A 126 -1.97 -8.41 8.93
CA PHE A 126 -2.72 -8.12 7.70
C PHE A 126 -3.78 -9.19 7.46
N SER A 127 -4.76 -8.87 6.63
CA SER A 127 -5.82 -9.82 6.32
C SER A 127 -6.00 -10.04 4.83
N GLU A 128 -6.41 -11.25 4.50
CA GLU A 128 -6.89 -11.61 3.18
C GLU A 128 -8.36 -12.03 3.23
N PRO A 129 -9.11 -11.82 2.13
CA PRO A 129 -10.51 -12.22 2.07
C PRO A 129 -10.63 -13.74 2.13
N GLY A 130 -11.33 -14.24 3.13
CA GLY A 130 -11.62 -15.64 3.32
C GLY A 130 -13.10 -15.88 3.59
N ARG A 131 -13.43 -17.12 3.96
CA ARG A 131 -14.78 -17.53 4.34
C ARG A 131 -14.73 -18.31 5.65
N ASP A 132 -15.76 -18.13 6.47
CA ASP A 132 -15.95 -18.98 7.66
C ASP A 132 -16.54 -20.36 7.28
N ALA A 133 -16.71 -21.21 8.28
CA ALA A 133 -17.29 -22.55 8.10
C ALA A 133 -18.71 -22.56 7.52
N ALA A 134 -19.46 -21.44 7.63
CA ALA A 134 -20.77 -21.25 7.03
C ALA A 134 -20.69 -20.68 5.61
N GLY A 135 -19.49 -20.50 5.05
CA GLY A 135 -19.26 -19.92 3.72
C GLY A 135 -19.43 -18.40 3.64
N LYS A 136 -19.68 -17.72 4.77
CA LYS A 136 -19.81 -16.26 4.82
C LYS A 136 -18.43 -15.61 4.74
N TYR A 137 -18.34 -14.53 3.96
CA TYR A 137 -17.14 -13.71 3.86
C TYR A 137 -16.69 -13.20 5.23
N ARG A 138 -15.39 -13.36 5.54
CA ARG A 138 -14.72 -12.73 6.67
C ARG A 138 -13.24 -12.51 6.36
N PRO A 139 -12.60 -11.46 6.91
CA PRO A 139 -11.16 -11.32 6.84
C PRO A 139 -10.49 -12.45 7.65
N ILE A 140 -9.51 -13.09 7.05
CA ILE A 140 -8.61 -14.02 7.73
C ILE A 140 -7.32 -13.26 8.01
N TRP A 141 -6.94 -13.18 9.27
CA TRP A 141 -5.80 -12.38 9.72
C TRP A 141 -4.55 -13.23 9.85
N PHE A 142 -3.42 -12.61 9.51
CA PHE A 142 -2.08 -13.16 9.59
C PHE A 142 -1.17 -12.21 10.35
N LYS A 143 -0.27 -12.75 11.18
CA LYS A 143 0.87 -12.05 11.77
C LYS A 143 2.15 -12.86 11.59
N LEU A 144 3.31 -12.28 11.87
CA LEU A 144 4.55 -13.06 11.95
C LEU A 144 4.43 -14.12 13.05
N ALA A 145 4.94 -15.32 12.76
CA ALA A 145 4.99 -16.41 13.72
C ALA A 145 5.91 -16.03 14.90
N GLY A 146 5.58 -16.52 16.10
CA GLY A 146 6.31 -16.25 17.34
C GLY A 146 5.39 -15.79 18.46
N ASP A 147 5.99 -15.54 19.63
CA ASP A 147 5.27 -15.26 20.88
C ASP A 147 4.83 -13.80 21.03
N ASP A 148 5.39 -12.89 20.23
CA ASP A 148 4.97 -11.49 20.25
C ASP A 148 3.51 -11.37 19.75
N PRO A 149 2.60 -10.78 20.53
CA PRO A 149 1.20 -10.60 20.12
C PRO A 149 1.04 -9.64 18.95
N ASP A 150 1.91 -8.62 18.83
CA ASP A 150 1.85 -7.58 17.82
C ASP A 150 3.24 -7.34 17.16
N PRO A 151 3.83 -8.36 16.48
CA PRO A 151 5.18 -8.27 15.93
C PRO A 151 5.24 -7.21 14.84
N LEU A 152 6.16 -6.24 15.00
CA LEU A 152 6.38 -5.21 13.99
C LEU A 152 7.18 -5.76 12.82
N ALA A 153 6.69 -5.51 11.61
CA ALA A 153 7.41 -5.69 10.36
C ALA A 153 7.01 -4.61 9.36
N PHE A 154 7.58 -4.64 8.16
CA PHE A 154 7.26 -3.67 7.11
C PHE A 154 6.84 -4.35 5.82
N PHE A 155 5.83 -3.79 5.15
CA PHE A 155 5.65 -4.06 3.74
C PHE A 155 6.63 -3.21 2.92
N ALA A 156 7.17 -3.80 1.85
CA ALA A 156 7.97 -3.10 0.85
C ALA A 156 7.05 -2.14 0.06
N GLY A 157 7.09 -0.86 0.37
CA GLY A 157 6.20 0.16 -0.16
C GLY A 157 6.85 1.07 -1.21
N ILE A 158 5.99 1.71 -1.98
CA ILE A 158 6.33 2.84 -2.85
C ILE A 158 5.42 4.01 -2.52
N HIS A 159 5.91 5.24 -2.70
CA HIS A 159 5.15 6.44 -2.37
C HIS A 159 5.32 7.55 -3.42
N LEU A 160 4.40 8.50 -3.37
CA LEU A 160 4.44 9.73 -4.15
C LEU A 160 3.97 10.88 -3.26
N GLN A 161 4.81 11.92 -3.14
CA GLN A 161 4.48 13.14 -2.41
C GLN A 161 3.70 14.11 -3.28
N GLY A 162 2.78 14.85 -2.66
CA GLY A 162 2.07 15.96 -3.30
C GLY A 162 1.24 15.55 -4.52
N HIS A 163 0.69 14.33 -4.55
CA HIS A 163 -0.21 13.91 -5.62
C HIS A 163 -1.49 14.75 -5.58
N THR A 164 -1.82 15.37 -6.72
CA THR A 164 -3.07 16.13 -6.89
C THR A 164 -4.06 15.31 -7.73
N GLY A 165 -5.25 15.08 -7.19
CA GLY A 165 -6.28 14.28 -7.84
C GLY A 165 -7.61 14.29 -7.07
N VAL A 166 -8.62 13.65 -7.63
CA VAL A 166 -9.94 13.50 -7.00
C VAL A 166 -10.06 12.09 -6.40
N ARG A 167 -10.23 11.99 -5.10
CA ARG A 167 -10.53 10.71 -4.42
C ARG A 167 -12.03 10.46 -4.33
N LYS A 168 -12.76 11.51 -4.02
CA LYS A 168 -14.23 11.50 -3.91
C LYS A 168 -14.78 12.74 -4.60
N ILE A 169 -15.77 12.59 -5.44
CA ILE A 169 -16.37 13.72 -6.17
C ILE A 169 -16.77 14.86 -5.22
N LYS A 170 -17.34 14.53 -4.06
CA LYS A 170 -17.77 15.53 -3.06
C LYS A 170 -16.62 16.31 -2.42
N ALA A 171 -15.42 15.73 -2.36
CA ALA A 171 -14.24 16.39 -1.80
C ALA A 171 -13.55 17.29 -2.83
N GLY A 172 -13.77 17.03 -4.13
CA GLY A 172 -13.09 17.74 -5.20
C GLY A 172 -11.62 17.35 -5.35
N MET A 173 -10.82 18.28 -5.85
CA MET A 173 -9.39 18.13 -6.05
C MET A 173 -8.66 18.25 -4.71
N GLU A 174 -7.81 17.26 -4.39
CA GLU A 174 -6.99 17.22 -3.18
C GLU A 174 -5.52 17.07 -3.55
N THR A 175 -4.61 17.65 -2.76
CA THR A 175 -3.17 17.39 -2.86
C THR A 175 -2.73 16.64 -1.62
N ILE A 176 -2.28 15.41 -1.78
CA ILE A 176 -1.99 14.45 -0.72
C ILE A 176 -0.75 13.61 -1.02
N ASP A 177 -0.06 13.18 0.02
CA ASP A 177 0.94 12.12 -0.08
C ASP A 177 0.23 10.77 -0.14
N VAL A 178 0.69 9.88 -1.03
CA VAL A 178 0.07 8.57 -1.25
C VAL A 178 1.10 7.46 -1.26
N PHE A 179 0.69 6.24 -0.94
CA PHE A 179 1.54 5.05 -1.00
C PHE A 179 0.77 3.81 -1.44
N ALA A 180 1.51 2.81 -1.87
CA ALA A 180 1.08 1.43 -2.02
C ALA A 180 2.22 0.50 -1.61
N PHE A 181 1.97 -0.79 -1.47
CA PHE A 181 3.04 -1.75 -1.26
C PHE A 181 3.04 -2.85 -2.33
N LEU A 182 4.18 -3.49 -2.48
CA LEU A 182 4.36 -4.54 -3.46
C LEU A 182 3.71 -5.84 -2.99
N THR A 183 3.31 -6.66 -3.96
CA THR A 183 2.83 -8.02 -3.72
C THR A 183 3.63 -9.02 -4.52
N THR A 184 3.63 -10.26 -4.05
CA THR A 184 4.32 -11.40 -4.64
C THR A 184 3.39 -12.63 -4.66
N GLU A 185 3.85 -13.79 -5.14
CA GLU A 185 3.16 -15.06 -4.96
C GLU A 185 3.02 -15.36 -3.45
N PRO A 186 1.95 -16.06 -3.06
CA PRO A 186 1.75 -16.38 -1.66
C PRO A 186 2.65 -17.55 -1.21
N ASN A 187 3.04 -17.54 0.08
CA ASN A 187 3.55 -18.72 0.75
C ASN A 187 2.41 -19.71 1.08
N ALA A 188 2.71 -20.84 1.73
CA ALA A 188 1.73 -21.89 2.01
C ALA A 188 0.54 -21.36 2.84
N GLU A 189 0.77 -20.58 3.90
CA GLU A 189 -0.26 -20.09 4.80
C GLU A 189 -1.24 -19.13 4.09
N VAL A 190 -0.70 -18.15 3.40
CA VAL A 190 -1.53 -17.17 2.67
C VAL A 190 -2.19 -17.82 1.48
N GLY A 191 -1.48 -18.72 0.78
CA GLY A 191 -1.98 -19.45 -0.39
C GLY A 191 -3.20 -20.31 -0.08
N ALA A 192 -3.29 -20.87 1.12
CA ALA A 192 -4.45 -21.64 1.58
C ALA A 192 -5.74 -20.79 1.67
N VAL A 193 -5.62 -19.48 1.84
CA VAL A 193 -6.74 -18.53 1.95
C VAL A 193 -6.90 -17.73 0.65
N HIS A 194 -5.81 -17.20 0.13
CA HIS A 194 -5.78 -16.35 -1.06
C HIS A 194 -4.65 -16.76 -2.01
N PRO A 195 -4.92 -17.65 -2.99
CA PRO A 195 -3.88 -18.28 -3.82
C PRO A 195 -3.25 -17.33 -4.86
N LYS A 196 -3.64 -16.05 -4.91
CA LYS A 196 -3.18 -15.15 -5.98
C LYS A 196 -1.99 -14.30 -5.60
N ALA A 197 -1.88 -13.86 -4.35
CA ALA A 197 -0.84 -12.93 -3.92
C ALA A 197 -0.76 -12.81 -2.40
N MET A 198 0.41 -12.38 -1.91
CA MET A 198 0.62 -11.86 -0.56
C MET A 198 1.42 -10.54 -0.63
N PRO A 199 1.39 -9.68 0.40
CA PRO A 199 2.29 -8.55 0.50
C PRO A 199 3.75 -8.99 0.51
N VAL A 200 4.65 -8.16 -0.04
CA VAL A 200 6.10 -8.31 0.15
C VAL A 200 6.44 -7.81 1.55
N ILE A 201 6.95 -8.69 2.38
CA ILE A 201 7.22 -8.41 3.80
C ILE A 201 8.73 -8.42 4.04
N LEU A 202 9.22 -7.39 4.75
CA LEU A 202 10.59 -7.21 5.19
C LEU A 202 10.65 -7.39 6.71
N THR A 203 11.45 -8.34 7.16
CA THR A 203 11.55 -8.71 8.58
C THR A 203 12.94 -8.50 9.15
N GLN A 204 13.97 -8.41 8.29
CA GLN A 204 15.36 -8.30 8.70
C GLN A 204 15.93 -6.90 8.45
N PRO A 205 16.81 -6.40 9.31
CA PRO A 205 17.47 -5.10 9.12
C PRO A 205 18.13 -4.96 7.74
N ASP A 206 18.78 -6.01 7.25
CA ASP A 206 19.49 -5.97 5.97
C ASP A 206 18.50 -5.88 4.79
N GLU A 207 17.33 -6.49 4.89
CA GLU A 207 16.25 -6.35 3.88
C GLU A 207 15.71 -4.92 3.85
N ILE A 208 15.55 -4.29 5.03
CA ILE A 208 15.12 -2.90 5.16
C ILE A 208 16.14 -1.97 4.49
N GLU A 209 17.45 -2.16 4.78
CA GLU A 209 18.51 -1.37 4.17
C GLU A 209 18.58 -1.58 2.65
N MET A 210 18.51 -2.83 2.20
CA MET A 210 18.48 -3.17 0.78
C MET A 210 17.28 -2.49 0.09
N TRP A 211 16.09 -2.57 0.68
CA TRP A 211 14.89 -1.96 0.12
C TRP A 211 15.03 -0.44 0.01
N MET A 212 15.53 0.22 1.03
CA MET A 212 15.58 1.67 1.08
C MET A 212 16.71 2.30 0.27
N ASN A 213 17.83 1.60 0.05
CA ASN A 213 19.04 2.21 -0.47
C ASN A 213 19.51 1.63 -1.81
N GLU A 214 19.33 0.33 -2.06
CA GLU A 214 19.93 -0.32 -3.22
C GLU A 214 19.21 0.03 -4.53
N PRO A 215 19.88 0.03 -5.69
CA PRO A 215 19.24 0.14 -6.99
C PRO A 215 18.16 -0.92 -7.18
N TRP A 216 17.20 -0.64 -8.08
CA TRP A 216 16.07 -1.57 -8.32
C TRP A 216 16.54 -2.96 -8.75
N GLU A 217 17.61 -3.05 -9.52
CA GLU A 217 18.20 -4.30 -10.01
C GLU A 217 18.58 -5.26 -8.86
N ILE A 218 18.88 -4.71 -7.67
CA ILE A 218 19.17 -5.46 -6.45
C ILE A 218 17.91 -5.57 -5.60
N ALA A 219 17.25 -4.47 -5.32
CA ALA A 219 16.09 -4.44 -4.42
C ALA A 219 14.90 -5.29 -4.90
N LYS A 220 14.77 -5.55 -6.21
CA LYS A 220 13.73 -6.42 -6.78
C LYS A 220 13.78 -7.87 -6.25
N GLU A 221 14.93 -8.36 -5.79
CA GLU A 221 15.07 -9.69 -5.20
C GLU A 221 14.26 -9.85 -3.90
N LEU A 222 13.87 -8.73 -3.27
CA LEU A 222 12.97 -8.72 -2.12
C LEU A 222 11.50 -8.91 -2.52
N GLN A 223 11.15 -8.84 -3.81
CA GLN A 223 9.79 -9.12 -4.28
C GLN A 223 9.54 -10.64 -4.32
N ARG A 224 9.62 -11.28 -3.19
CA ARG A 224 9.48 -12.71 -2.94
C ARG A 224 8.55 -12.97 -1.75
N PRO A 225 7.94 -14.17 -1.65
CA PRO A 225 7.18 -14.55 -0.47
C PRO A 225 8.10 -14.71 0.76
N LEU A 226 7.54 -14.57 1.95
CA LEU A 226 8.18 -15.10 3.14
C LEU A 226 8.26 -16.64 3.04
N PRO A 227 9.25 -17.26 3.71
CA PRO A 227 9.27 -18.71 3.87
C PRO A 227 7.97 -19.25 4.45
N ASP A 228 7.65 -20.49 4.15
CA ASP A 228 6.56 -21.21 4.81
C ASP A 228 6.80 -21.27 6.32
N ALA A 229 5.74 -21.31 7.10
CA ALA A 229 5.72 -21.22 8.56
C ALA A 229 6.22 -19.88 9.16
N ALA A 230 6.53 -18.88 8.34
CA ALA A 230 6.86 -17.53 8.84
C ALA A 230 5.64 -16.71 9.30
N LEU A 231 4.44 -17.15 8.95
CA LEU A 231 3.18 -16.51 9.31
C LEU A 231 2.30 -17.45 10.13
N THR A 232 1.46 -16.87 10.99
CA THR A 232 0.44 -17.59 11.74
C THR A 232 -0.91 -16.89 11.63
N PHE A 233 -1.98 -17.67 11.75
CA PHE A 233 -3.36 -17.16 11.80
C PHE A 233 -3.68 -16.55 13.18
N ILE A 234 -4.51 -15.51 13.21
CA ILE A 234 -5.05 -14.89 14.43
C ILE A 234 -6.53 -14.56 14.29
#